data_1c8abbc396fc7ce30d289a799663dfed
#
_entry.id   1c8abbc396fc7ce30d289a799663dfed
#
_cell.length_a   1.000
_cell.length_b   1.000
_cell.length_c   1.000
_cell.angle_alpha   90.00
_cell.angle_beta   90.00
_cell.angle_gamma   90.00
#
_symmetry.space_group_name_H-M   'P 1'
#
loop_
_entity.id
_entity.type
_entity.pdbx_description
1 polymer ?
#
loop_
_entity_poly.entity_id
_entity_poly.type
_entity_poly.pdbx_seq_one_letter_code
_entity_poly.pdbx_strand_id
1 'polypeptide(L)'
;ITSADVDEAVPRTRRTVNREKVTDHHAILPTRSMLQADLDALPKGEQNVLKLIIARTLMAVSKPFRYLETLLTTECAGEEFTAKGKEILEEGWKAVERKVLADILNRKQELTALPNAAENECGILNAELKEGQTSPPKHFTEDTLLHAMETASADSMPEGVERQGIGTPATRAATIEKLVQKG
;
A
#
# COMPACT_ATOMS: atom_id res chain seq x y z
N ILE A 1 -7.70 7.56 -19.36
CA ILE A 1 -7.11 6.20 -19.33
C ILE A 1 -7.55 5.53 -20.61
N THR A 2 -6.63 5.33 -21.54
CA THR A 2 -6.91 4.67 -22.81
C THR A 2 -6.82 3.15 -22.65
N SER A 3 -7.48 2.39 -23.53
CA SER A 3 -7.41 0.90 -23.54
C SER A 3 -5.98 0.35 -23.64
N ALA A 4 -5.04 1.16 -24.13
CA ALA A 4 -3.61 0.82 -24.18
C ALA A 4 -2.92 0.83 -22.81
N ASP A 5 -3.55 1.41 -21.77
CA ASP A 5 -2.98 1.47 -20.42
C ASP A 5 -3.31 0.23 -19.57
N VAL A 6 -4.24 -0.58 -20.02
CA VAL A 6 -4.58 -1.87 -19.41
C VAL A 6 -4.14 -2.94 -20.39
N ASP A 7 -3.16 -3.74 -19.99
CA ASP A 7 -2.74 -4.91 -20.74
C ASP A 7 -3.98 -5.71 -21.14
N GLU A 8 -4.17 -6.07 -22.42
CA GLU A 8 -5.35 -6.79 -22.96
C GLU A 8 -5.59 -8.16 -22.32
N ALA A 9 -4.81 -8.51 -21.32
CA ALA A 9 -4.99 -9.72 -20.53
C ALA A 9 -6.36 -9.70 -19.82
N VAL A 10 -7.09 -10.78 -19.97
CA VAL A 10 -8.37 -11.07 -19.30
C VAL A 10 -8.31 -10.61 -17.83
N PRO A 11 -9.22 -9.75 -17.38
CA PRO A 11 -9.22 -9.24 -16.01
C PRO A 11 -9.22 -10.38 -15.00
N ARG A 12 -8.33 -10.32 -14.01
CA ARG A 12 -8.21 -11.36 -12.97
C ARG A 12 -9.29 -11.20 -11.89
N THR A 13 -10.55 -11.38 -12.28
CA THR A 13 -11.70 -11.20 -11.40
C THR A 13 -11.80 -12.25 -10.30
N ARG A 14 -11.22 -13.45 -10.48
CA ARG A 14 -11.31 -14.56 -9.52
C ARG A 14 -10.74 -14.18 -8.12
N ARG A 15 -9.82 -13.23 -8.05
CA ARG A 15 -9.26 -12.75 -6.78
C ARG A 15 -10.17 -11.79 -6.02
N THR A 16 -11.05 -11.10 -6.74
CA THR A 16 -11.87 -10.01 -6.20
C THR A 16 -13.31 -10.43 -5.94
N VAL A 17 -13.74 -11.58 -6.50
CA VAL A 17 -15.09 -12.10 -6.32
C VAL A 17 -15.05 -13.20 -5.26
N ASN A 18 -15.50 -12.87 -4.05
CA ASN A 18 -15.68 -13.84 -2.97
C ASN A 18 -17.03 -13.61 -2.31
N ARG A 19 -17.99 -14.47 -2.59
CA ARG A 19 -19.37 -14.36 -2.07
C ARG A 19 -19.46 -14.61 -0.57
N GLU A 20 -18.60 -15.44 -0.02
CA GLU A 20 -18.60 -15.79 1.41
C GLU A 20 -18.10 -14.63 2.29
N LYS A 21 -17.31 -13.71 1.70
CA LYS A 21 -16.78 -12.53 2.41
C LYS A 21 -17.62 -11.28 2.26
N VAL A 22 -18.72 -11.34 1.53
CA VAL A 22 -19.66 -10.20 1.42
C VAL A 22 -20.73 -10.39 2.48
N THR A 23 -20.61 -9.65 3.58
CA THR A 23 -21.58 -9.69 4.69
C THR A 23 -22.61 -8.59 4.56
N ASP A 24 -22.20 -7.32 4.50
CA ASP A 24 -23.09 -6.17 4.57
C ASP A 24 -23.10 -5.35 3.27
N HIS A 25 -21.92 -5.11 2.68
CA HIS A 25 -21.77 -4.23 1.54
C HIS A 25 -20.86 -4.87 0.46
N HIS A 26 -21.21 -4.60 -0.79
CA HIS A 26 -20.32 -4.91 -1.92
C HIS A 26 -19.17 -3.87 -2.03
N ALA A 27 -18.17 -4.18 -2.83
CA ALA A 27 -17.08 -3.23 -3.12
C ALA A 27 -17.60 -1.94 -3.78
N ILE A 28 -16.91 -0.83 -3.51
CA ILE A 28 -17.13 0.43 -4.21
C ILE A 28 -16.51 0.30 -5.60
N LEU A 29 -17.35 0.40 -6.62
CA LEU A 29 -16.95 0.27 -8.02
C LEU A 29 -17.42 1.48 -8.83
N PRO A 30 -16.67 1.89 -9.88
CA PRO A 30 -17.15 2.90 -10.81
C PRO A 30 -18.39 2.39 -11.55
N THR A 31 -19.40 3.24 -11.67
CA THR A 31 -20.65 2.93 -12.39
C THR A 31 -20.55 3.28 -13.88
N ARG A 32 -21.44 2.70 -14.69
CA ARG A 32 -21.49 3.04 -16.14
C ARG A 32 -21.83 4.51 -16.40
N SER A 33 -22.57 5.16 -15.50
CA SER A 33 -22.89 6.60 -15.62
C SER A 33 -21.66 7.49 -15.59
N MET A 34 -20.54 7.07 -15.00
CA MET A 34 -19.29 7.79 -15.05
C MET A 34 -18.72 7.97 -16.46
N LEU A 35 -19.05 7.06 -17.40
CA LEU A 35 -18.60 7.18 -18.79
C LEU A 35 -19.25 8.36 -19.54
N GLN A 36 -20.37 8.85 -19.03
CA GLN A 36 -21.13 9.96 -19.59
C GLN A 36 -21.00 11.25 -18.78
N ALA A 37 -20.36 11.19 -17.60
CA ALA A 37 -20.17 12.32 -16.72
C ALA A 37 -18.98 13.17 -17.17
N ASP A 38 -19.13 14.49 -17.10
CA ASP A 38 -18.02 15.42 -17.23
C ASP A 38 -17.21 15.43 -15.92
N LEU A 39 -16.16 14.63 -15.88
CA LEU A 39 -15.32 14.50 -14.68
C LEU A 39 -14.48 15.75 -14.42
N ASP A 40 -14.21 16.56 -15.44
CA ASP A 40 -13.41 17.77 -15.31
C ASP A 40 -14.23 18.92 -14.68
N ALA A 41 -15.55 18.85 -14.75
CA ALA A 41 -16.45 19.79 -14.09
C ALA A 41 -16.56 19.57 -12.56
N LEU A 42 -16.08 18.44 -12.03
CA LEU A 42 -16.14 18.14 -10.61
C LEU A 42 -15.07 18.91 -9.81
N PRO A 43 -15.33 19.22 -8.53
CA PRO A 43 -14.31 19.71 -7.61
C PRO A 43 -13.09 18.79 -7.56
N LYS A 44 -11.89 19.35 -7.40
CA LYS A 44 -10.63 18.60 -7.43
C LYS A 44 -10.59 17.42 -6.43
N GLY A 45 -11.17 17.61 -5.24
CA GLY A 45 -11.26 16.55 -4.23
C GLY A 45 -12.08 15.36 -4.72
N GLU A 46 -13.23 15.60 -5.35
CA GLU A 46 -14.08 14.55 -5.90
C GLU A 46 -13.41 13.84 -7.07
N GLN A 47 -12.75 14.58 -7.97
CA GLN A 47 -11.93 13.99 -9.03
C GLN A 47 -10.87 13.03 -8.47
N ASN A 48 -10.18 13.43 -7.39
CA ASN A 48 -9.14 12.62 -6.77
C ASN A 48 -9.73 11.34 -6.15
N VAL A 49 -10.87 11.42 -5.48
CA VAL A 49 -11.57 10.24 -4.93
C VAL A 49 -11.98 9.28 -6.05
N LEU A 50 -12.55 9.79 -7.14
CA LEU A 50 -12.91 8.96 -8.30
C LEU A 50 -11.69 8.29 -8.94
N LYS A 51 -10.59 9.04 -9.10
CA LYS A 51 -9.31 8.47 -9.58
C LYS A 51 -8.81 7.34 -8.68
N LEU A 52 -8.90 7.50 -7.36
CA LEU A 52 -8.54 6.47 -6.40
C LEU A 52 -9.40 5.22 -6.56
N ILE A 53 -10.72 5.36 -6.68
CA ILE A 53 -11.65 4.23 -6.87
C ILE A 53 -11.33 3.49 -8.17
N ILE A 54 -11.18 4.22 -9.28
CA ILE A 54 -10.84 3.64 -10.58
C ILE A 54 -9.49 2.91 -10.51
N ALA A 55 -8.46 3.58 -9.96
CA ALA A 55 -7.14 2.98 -9.82
C ALA A 55 -7.19 1.69 -9.00
N ARG A 56 -7.85 1.69 -7.85
CA ARG A 56 -7.99 0.50 -6.99
C ARG A 56 -8.72 -0.64 -7.70
N THR A 57 -9.77 -0.33 -8.45
CA THR A 57 -10.50 -1.33 -9.26
C THR A 57 -9.59 -1.96 -10.32
N LEU A 58 -8.85 -1.14 -11.07
CA LEU A 58 -7.92 -1.62 -12.10
C LEU A 58 -6.77 -2.42 -11.48
N MET A 59 -6.18 -1.95 -10.38
CA MET A 59 -5.13 -2.66 -9.67
C MET A 59 -5.60 -4.04 -9.17
N ALA A 60 -6.83 -4.13 -8.66
CA ALA A 60 -7.37 -5.38 -8.13
C ALA A 60 -7.48 -6.48 -9.20
N VAL A 61 -7.74 -6.12 -10.46
CA VAL A 61 -7.88 -7.06 -11.58
C VAL A 61 -6.61 -7.19 -12.44
N SER A 62 -5.57 -6.42 -12.15
CA SER A 62 -4.30 -6.43 -12.88
C SER A 62 -3.40 -7.62 -12.50
N LYS A 63 -2.32 -7.80 -13.25
CA LYS A 63 -1.27 -8.78 -12.92
C LYS A 63 -0.66 -8.50 -11.55
N PRO A 64 -0.15 -9.51 -10.83
CA PRO A 64 0.53 -9.31 -9.57
C PRO A 64 1.84 -8.54 -9.78
N PHE A 65 2.20 -7.73 -8.81
CA PHE A 65 3.55 -7.19 -8.69
C PHE A 65 4.49 -8.31 -8.25
N ARG A 66 5.56 -8.54 -9.00
CA ARG A 66 6.57 -9.55 -8.69
C ARG A 66 7.93 -8.88 -8.51
N TYR A 67 8.60 -9.23 -7.46
CA TYR A 67 9.93 -8.72 -7.15
C TYR A 67 10.77 -9.80 -6.49
N LEU A 68 12.07 -9.68 -6.63
CA LEU A 68 13.05 -10.41 -5.85
C LEU A 68 13.41 -9.55 -4.63
N GLU A 69 13.27 -10.11 -3.45
CA GLU A 69 13.76 -9.47 -2.23
C GLU A 69 15.05 -10.18 -1.80
N THR A 70 16.11 -9.42 -1.69
CA THR A 70 17.40 -9.89 -1.19
C THR A 70 17.59 -9.37 0.22
N LEU A 71 17.87 -10.25 1.16
CA LEU A 71 18.29 -9.93 2.51
C LEU A 71 19.79 -10.25 2.62
N LEU A 72 20.58 -9.22 2.87
CA LEU A 72 22.00 -9.36 3.16
C LEU A 72 22.17 -9.23 4.68
N THR A 73 22.76 -10.26 5.29
CA THR A 73 23.17 -10.23 6.70
C THR A 73 24.69 -10.28 6.74
N THR A 74 25.29 -9.32 7.41
CA THR A 74 26.74 -9.24 7.61
C THR A 74 27.05 -9.22 9.10
N GLU A 75 28.14 -9.82 9.49
CA GLU A 75 28.64 -9.79 10.86
C GLU A 75 29.94 -8.99 10.93
N CYS A 76 30.01 -8.09 11.91
CA CYS A 76 31.24 -7.34 12.18
C CYS A 76 31.44 -7.23 13.69
N ALA A 77 32.57 -7.75 14.17
CA ALA A 77 32.91 -7.73 15.62
C ALA A 77 31.85 -8.34 16.54
N GLY A 78 31.13 -9.35 16.09
CA GLY A 78 30.05 -10.01 16.83
C GLY A 78 28.67 -9.34 16.74
N GLU A 79 28.55 -8.25 15.98
CA GLU A 79 27.28 -7.56 15.75
C GLU A 79 26.76 -7.86 14.35
N GLU A 80 25.46 -8.11 14.23
CA GLU A 80 24.78 -8.37 12.96
C GLU A 80 24.23 -7.08 12.34
N PHE A 81 24.48 -6.90 11.06
CA PHE A 81 23.94 -5.81 10.24
C PHE A 81 23.12 -6.41 9.12
N THR A 82 21.91 -5.90 8.92
CA THR A 82 21.04 -6.38 7.85
C THR A 82 20.73 -5.27 6.86
N ALA A 83 20.75 -5.62 5.57
CA ALA A 83 20.31 -4.75 4.48
C ALA A 83 19.29 -5.49 3.61
N LYS A 84 18.25 -4.78 3.17
CA LYS A 84 17.22 -5.32 2.29
C LYS A 84 17.22 -4.59 0.95
N GLY A 85 17.26 -5.34 -0.13
CA GLY A 85 17.13 -4.84 -1.48
C GLY A 85 15.93 -5.44 -2.19
N LYS A 86 15.42 -4.72 -3.18
CA LYS A 86 14.33 -5.18 -4.04
C LYS A 86 14.65 -4.92 -5.50
N GLU A 87 14.51 -5.96 -6.31
CA GLU A 87 14.59 -5.90 -7.76
C GLU A 87 13.21 -6.23 -8.36
N ILE A 88 12.69 -5.36 -9.23
CA ILE A 88 11.38 -5.59 -9.85
C ILE A 88 11.53 -6.57 -11.00
N LEU A 89 10.81 -7.68 -10.94
CA LEU A 89 10.70 -8.67 -12.01
C LEU A 89 9.50 -8.38 -12.93
N GLU A 90 8.38 -7.94 -12.35
CA GLU A 90 7.15 -7.61 -13.09
C GLU A 90 6.40 -6.50 -12.35
N GLU A 91 6.17 -5.36 -13.00
CA GLU A 91 5.52 -4.20 -12.36
C GLU A 91 4.06 -4.48 -11.99
N GLY A 92 3.34 -5.26 -12.79
CA GLY A 92 1.97 -5.65 -12.52
C GLY A 92 1.07 -4.46 -12.16
N TRP A 93 0.29 -4.60 -11.08
CA TRP A 93 -0.63 -3.55 -10.60
C TRP A 93 0.06 -2.24 -10.21
N LYS A 94 1.35 -2.26 -9.90
CA LYS A 94 2.11 -1.04 -9.56
C LYS A 94 2.27 -0.09 -10.75
N ALA A 95 2.24 -0.61 -11.98
CA ALA A 95 2.24 0.23 -13.18
C ALA A 95 0.97 1.10 -13.24
N VAL A 96 -0.19 0.54 -12.85
CA VAL A 96 -1.45 1.30 -12.76
C VAL A 96 -1.37 2.34 -11.65
N GLU A 97 -0.88 1.96 -10.47
CA GLU A 97 -0.69 2.90 -9.35
C GLU A 97 0.16 4.10 -9.78
N ARG A 98 1.32 3.85 -10.38
CA ARG A 98 2.24 4.90 -10.84
C ARG A 98 1.60 5.82 -11.87
N LYS A 99 0.88 5.29 -12.86
CA LYS A 99 0.26 6.09 -13.92
C LYS A 99 -0.93 6.91 -13.45
N VAL A 100 -1.81 6.31 -12.66
CA VAL A 100 -3.10 6.93 -12.30
C VAL A 100 -3.00 7.78 -11.05
N LEU A 101 -2.16 7.40 -10.10
CA LEU A 101 -2.06 8.04 -8.79
C LEU A 101 -0.80 8.91 -8.62
N ALA A 102 0.02 9.07 -9.67
CA ALA A 102 1.23 9.90 -9.62
C ALA A 102 0.95 11.31 -9.09
N ASP A 103 -0.13 11.94 -9.58
CA ASP A 103 -0.53 13.30 -9.21
C ASP A 103 -1.03 13.41 -7.76
N ILE A 104 -1.52 12.30 -7.19
CA ILE A 104 -2.17 12.27 -5.89
C ILE A 104 -1.19 11.83 -4.80
N LEU A 105 -0.41 10.78 -5.06
CA LEU A 105 0.40 10.14 -4.03
C LEU A 105 1.77 10.78 -3.85
N ASN A 106 2.27 11.51 -4.86
CA ASN A 106 3.61 12.16 -4.86
C ASN A 106 4.72 11.30 -4.21
N ARG A 107 4.62 9.97 -4.38
CA ARG A 107 5.55 9.00 -3.79
C ARG A 107 6.65 8.70 -4.80
N LYS A 108 7.86 9.13 -4.49
CA LYS A 108 9.06 8.59 -5.13
C LYS A 108 9.29 7.18 -4.56
N GLN A 109 9.23 6.18 -5.40
CA GLN A 109 9.61 4.83 -5.00
C GLN A 109 11.13 4.72 -5.20
N GLU A 110 11.88 4.85 -4.13
CA GLU A 110 13.29 4.52 -4.12
C GLU A 110 13.41 3.00 -3.95
N LEU A 111 13.86 2.34 -4.99
CA LEU A 111 14.23 0.94 -4.95
C LEU A 111 15.74 0.89 -4.72
N THR A 112 16.14 0.34 -3.61
CA THR A 112 17.54 0.09 -3.32
C THR A 112 17.88 -1.29 -3.85
N ALA A 113 18.65 -1.33 -4.94
CA ALA A 113 19.28 -2.57 -5.37
C ALA A 113 20.51 -2.82 -4.49
N LEU A 114 20.62 -4.02 -3.96
CA LEU A 114 21.84 -4.44 -3.29
C LEU A 114 22.85 -4.97 -4.31
N PRO A 115 24.15 -4.75 -4.07
CA PRO A 115 25.18 -5.40 -4.87
C PRO A 115 25.08 -6.93 -4.71
N ASN A 116 25.49 -7.65 -5.75
CA ASN A 116 25.66 -9.09 -5.64
C ASN A 116 26.82 -9.36 -4.68
N ALA A 117 26.54 -10.07 -3.61
CA ALA A 117 27.52 -10.52 -2.65
C ALA A 117 27.52 -12.06 -2.61
N ALA A 118 28.69 -12.66 -2.54
CA ALA A 118 28.83 -14.10 -2.33
C ALA A 118 28.81 -14.41 -0.83
N GLU A 119 28.36 -15.61 -0.49
CA GLU A 119 28.41 -16.10 0.89
C GLU A 119 29.87 -16.14 1.37
N ASN A 120 30.11 -15.63 2.59
CA ASN A 120 31.45 -15.49 3.19
C ASN A 120 32.39 -14.49 2.46
N GLU A 121 31.87 -13.61 1.65
CA GLU A 121 32.64 -12.52 1.08
C GLU A 121 32.95 -11.48 2.15
N CYS A 122 34.25 -11.12 2.28
CA CYS A 122 34.70 -10.08 3.20
C CYS A 122 35.02 -8.81 2.41
N GLY A 123 34.53 -7.69 2.87
CA GLY A 123 34.75 -6.37 2.28
C GLY A 123 35.33 -5.38 3.26
N ILE A 124 35.96 -4.34 2.76
CA ILE A 124 36.35 -3.17 3.55
C ILE A 124 35.14 -2.24 3.63
N LEU A 125 34.66 -1.98 4.84
CA LEU A 125 33.58 -1.04 5.08
C LEU A 125 34.16 0.35 5.38
N ASN A 126 33.65 1.36 4.68
CA ASN A 126 33.81 2.73 5.13
C ASN A 126 32.74 2.98 6.18
N ALA A 127 33.15 3.10 7.45
CA ALA A 127 32.25 3.40 8.55
C ALA A 127 32.33 4.90 8.89
N GLU A 128 31.21 5.57 8.92
CA GLU A 128 31.08 6.96 9.38
C GLU A 128 30.13 6.97 10.58
N LEU A 129 30.63 7.44 11.74
CA LEU A 129 29.80 7.62 12.92
C LEU A 129 28.98 8.91 12.75
N LYS A 130 27.64 8.78 12.75
CA LYS A 130 26.71 9.92 12.76
C LYS A 130 25.98 9.98 14.08
N GLU A 131 26.12 11.11 14.75
CA GLU A 131 25.31 11.38 15.93
C GLU A 131 23.93 11.85 15.52
N GLY A 132 22.91 11.33 16.18
CA GLY A 132 21.51 11.68 15.94
C GLY A 132 20.71 11.66 17.24
N GLN A 133 19.56 12.32 17.23
CA GLN A 133 18.60 12.27 18.32
C GLN A 133 17.34 11.55 17.86
N THR A 134 16.82 10.68 18.70
CA THR A 134 15.51 10.09 18.49
C THR A 134 14.42 11.13 18.70
N SER A 135 13.38 11.09 17.89
CA SER A 135 12.19 11.90 18.08
C SER A 135 11.05 11.03 18.61
N PRO A 136 10.14 11.59 19.42
CA PRO A 136 8.97 10.86 19.85
C PRO A 136 8.10 10.45 18.64
N PRO A 137 7.28 9.41 18.78
CA PRO A 137 6.29 9.05 17.75
C PRO A 137 5.40 10.26 17.42
N LYS A 138 5.07 10.42 16.16
CA LYS A 138 4.14 11.48 15.73
C LYS A 138 2.75 11.19 16.29
N HIS A 139 2.00 12.26 16.58
CA HIS A 139 0.57 12.12 16.87
C HIS A 139 -0.17 11.44 15.73
N PHE A 140 -1.23 10.73 16.05
CA PHE A 140 -2.10 10.15 15.04
C PHE A 140 -2.72 11.24 14.18
N THR A 141 -2.73 11.01 12.87
CA THR A 141 -3.62 11.66 11.93
C THR A 141 -4.87 10.80 11.77
N GLU A 142 -5.92 11.31 11.14
CA GLU A 142 -7.14 10.51 10.86
C GLU A 142 -6.80 9.24 10.06
N ASP A 143 -5.92 9.34 9.07
CA ASP A 143 -5.45 8.20 8.26
C ASP A 143 -4.68 7.18 9.09
N THR A 144 -3.71 7.62 9.89
CA THR A 144 -2.91 6.70 10.71
C THR A 144 -3.72 6.09 11.85
N LEU A 145 -4.72 6.82 12.38
CA LEU A 145 -5.65 6.30 13.38
C LEU A 145 -6.57 5.25 12.77
N LEU A 146 -7.12 5.51 11.57
CA LEU A 146 -7.93 4.52 10.84
C LEU A 146 -7.14 3.24 10.61
N HIS A 147 -5.89 3.35 10.14
CA HIS A 147 -5.03 2.19 9.95
C HIS A 147 -4.73 1.44 11.25
N ALA A 148 -4.47 2.16 12.34
CA ALA A 148 -4.26 1.55 13.65
C ALA A 148 -5.52 0.81 14.15
N MET A 149 -6.71 1.36 13.92
CA MET A 149 -7.97 0.69 14.24
C MET A 149 -8.17 -0.59 13.42
N GLU A 150 -7.79 -0.58 12.14
CA GLU A 150 -7.90 -1.76 11.26
C GLU A 150 -6.94 -2.89 11.66
N THR A 151 -5.77 -2.53 12.11
CA THR A 151 -4.70 -3.47 12.46
C THR A 151 -4.64 -3.82 13.95
N ALA A 152 -5.45 -3.15 14.78
CA ALA A 152 -5.51 -3.42 16.20
C ALA A 152 -5.80 -4.92 16.47
N SER A 153 -5.13 -5.46 17.48
CA SER A 153 -5.15 -6.89 17.84
C SER A 153 -4.45 -7.85 16.86
N ALA A 154 -3.78 -7.33 15.82
CA ALA A 154 -3.04 -8.20 14.90
C ALA A 154 -1.96 -9.04 15.61
N ASP A 155 -1.31 -8.46 16.62
CA ASP A 155 -0.20 -9.07 17.35
C ASP A 155 -0.64 -9.88 18.58
N SER A 156 -1.90 -9.74 19.01
CA SER A 156 -2.44 -10.37 20.23
C SER A 156 -3.41 -11.51 19.96
N MET A 157 -3.77 -11.79 18.71
CA MET A 157 -4.70 -12.86 18.35
C MET A 157 -3.97 -14.13 17.91
N PRO A 158 -4.47 -15.33 18.30
CA PRO A 158 -3.95 -16.61 17.82
C PRO A 158 -3.99 -16.71 16.29
N GLU A 159 -3.09 -17.49 15.69
CA GLU A 159 -3.13 -17.82 14.28
C GLU A 159 -4.47 -18.50 13.92
N GLY A 160 -5.10 -18.06 12.84
CA GLY A 160 -6.36 -18.62 12.34
C GLY A 160 -7.64 -17.88 12.76
N VAL A 161 -7.55 -16.87 13.61
CA VAL A 161 -8.70 -16.01 13.95
C VAL A 161 -8.81 -14.85 12.96
N GLU A 162 -10.02 -14.58 12.47
CA GLU A 162 -10.27 -13.47 11.54
C GLU A 162 -10.01 -12.13 12.27
N ARG A 163 -9.08 -11.35 11.75
CA ARG A 163 -8.66 -10.07 12.34
C ARG A 163 -9.70 -9.01 12.00
N GLN A 164 -10.49 -8.59 12.98
CA GLN A 164 -11.54 -7.59 12.76
C GLN A 164 -11.12 -6.15 13.12
N GLY A 165 -10.03 -5.98 13.86
CA GLY A 165 -9.63 -4.67 14.38
C GLY A 165 -10.63 -4.09 15.39
N ILE A 166 -10.55 -2.78 15.61
CA ILE A 166 -11.50 -2.02 16.44
C ILE A 166 -12.58 -1.41 15.55
N GLY A 167 -13.84 -1.70 15.85
CA GLY A 167 -14.99 -1.23 15.08
C GLY A 167 -15.10 -1.88 13.69
N THR A 168 -16.18 -1.60 13.00
CA THR A 168 -16.42 -2.05 11.63
C THR A 168 -15.97 -1.00 10.61
N PRO A 169 -15.70 -1.33 9.35
CA PRO A 169 -15.42 -0.33 8.31
C PRO A 169 -16.46 0.79 8.24
N ALA A 170 -17.74 0.47 8.47
CA ALA A 170 -18.83 1.44 8.44
C ALA A 170 -18.82 2.42 9.63
N THR A 171 -18.28 2.02 10.77
CA THR A 171 -18.35 2.82 12.02
C THR A 171 -17.07 3.59 12.33
N ARG A 172 -15.93 3.18 11.78
CA ARG A 172 -14.63 3.79 12.08
C ARG A 172 -14.57 5.27 11.70
N ALA A 173 -15.02 5.61 10.50
CA ALA A 173 -15.02 7.00 10.03
C ALA A 173 -15.83 7.91 10.95
N ALA A 174 -17.06 7.52 11.29
CA ALA A 174 -17.92 8.27 12.21
C ALA A 174 -17.33 8.40 13.63
N THR A 175 -16.57 7.40 14.08
CA THR A 175 -15.88 7.45 15.37
C THR A 175 -14.74 8.47 15.35
N ILE A 176 -13.92 8.47 14.30
CA ILE A 176 -12.81 9.42 14.11
C ILE A 176 -13.36 10.84 14.04
N GLU A 177 -14.41 11.06 13.24
CA GLU A 177 -15.07 12.36 13.11
C GLU A 177 -15.57 12.90 14.46
N LYS A 178 -16.20 12.06 15.28
CA LYS A 178 -16.63 12.44 16.64
C LYS A 178 -15.44 12.82 17.54
N LEU A 179 -14.31 12.14 17.42
CA LEU A 179 -13.10 12.49 18.18
C LEU A 179 -12.58 13.85 17.76
N VAL A 180 -12.51 14.13 16.48
CA VAL A 180 -12.06 15.44 15.94
C VAL A 180 -13.00 16.57 16.41
N GLN A 181 -14.32 16.35 16.41
CA GLN A 181 -15.30 17.34 16.85
C GLN A 181 -15.26 17.64 18.36
N LYS A 182 -14.80 16.69 19.17
CA LYS A 182 -14.75 16.85 20.63
C LYS A 182 -13.45 17.46 21.13
N GLY A 183 -12.42 17.55 20.30
CA GLY A 183 -11.09 18.07 20.64
C GLY A 183 -10.25 16.98 21.26
#